data_12dba440b3d4a11889db5d386d8c6e65
#
_entry.id   12dba440b3d4a11889db5d386d8c6e65
#
_cell.length_a   1.000
_cell.length_b   1.000
_cell.length_c   1.000
_cell.angle_alpha   90.00
_cell.angle_beta   90.00
_cell.angle_gamma   90.00
#
_symmetry.space_group_name_H-M   'P 1'
#
loop_
_entity.id
_entity.type
_entity.pdbx_description
1 polymer ?
#
loop_
_entity_poly.entity_id
_entity_poly.type
_entity_poly.pdbx_seq_one_letter_code
_entity_poly.pdbx_strand_id
1 'polypeptide(L)'
;MITKRLSQLKDKFYKFGIDGYAIPKNDEFFSEYSQKDRLKTISNFTGSAGFAIILKDQNYLFVDGRYTIQAEMESGKNFKIIDYNKIINCNLFKNLTIGLDPNLFTSDQIKRVFLKHNKIKEIGSNLIDLIHNKYQSQLKPFFSLNKDIVGESHLIKIKKIINFIKKNKSHYLFISAPENVAWLLNIRGHDNPNSPIPNCRLMINDRKEIFLISEINKAKNLIKEKKIKKQNLIDPKNLYQFLNNIKKGKIIIDTQSCSLFYENLLRKKFSLLRKQDPIYLMKSIKNKLEIKNMINSHISDGVALTKFL
;
A
#
# COMPACT_ATOMS: atom_id res chain seq x y z
N MET A 1 0.80 -26.80 -11.37
CA MET A 1 1.34 -26.05 -10.21
C MET A 1 0.26 -25.19 -9.57
N ILE A 2 -0.54 -24.41 -10.31
CA ILE A 2 -1.66 -23.59 -9.81
C ILE A 2 -2.73 -24.42 -9.10
N THR A 3 -3.21 -25.48 -9.72
CA THR A 3 -4.24 -26.37 -9.17
C THR A 3 -3.88 -26.85 -7.76
N LYS A 4 -2.61 -27.20 -7.53
CA LYS A 4 -2.12 -27.61 -6.20
C LYS A 4 -2.21 -26.45 -5.21
N ARG A 5 -1.84 -25.22 -5.59
CA ARG A 5 -1.92 -24.03 -4.70
C ARG A 5 -3.38 -23.67 -4.39
N LEU A 6 -4.26 -23.78 -5.39
CA LEU A 6 -5.71 -23.56 -5.19
C LEU A 6 -6.29 -24.58 -4.20
N SER A 7 -5.96 -25.88 -4.35
CA SER A 7 -6.37 -26.92 -3.39
C SER A 7 -5.87 -26.57 -1.99
N GLN A 8 -4.56 -26.33 -1.83
CA GLN A 8 -3.97 -25.96 -0.55
C GLN A 8 -4.58 -24.72 0.10
N LEU A 9 -5.04 -23.74 -0.70
CA LEU A 9 -5.76 -22.58 -0.20
C LEU A 9 -7.16 -22.96 0.28
N LYS A 10 -7.91 -23.70 -0.52
CA LYS A 10 -9.27 -24.15 -0.20
C LYS A 10 -9.31 -25.04 1.05
N ASP A 11 -8.30 -25.89 1.26
CA ASP A 11 -8.15 -26.72 2.47
C ASP A 11 -8.10 -25.89 3.77
N LYS A 12 -7.68 -24.61 3.67
CA LYS A 12 -7.65 -23.72 4.82
C LYS A 12 -9.01 -23.11 5.16
N PHE A 13 -9.97 -23.10 4.22
CA PHE A 13 -11.26 -22.41 4.40
C PHE A 13 -12.02 -22.90 5.62
N TYR A 14 -12.08 -24.21 5.83
CA TYR A 14 -12.73 -24.78 7.02
C TYR A 14 -12.09 -24.28 8.30
N LYS A 15 -10.74 -24.37 8.40
CA LYS A 15 -10.00 -23.93 9.60
C LYS A 15 -10.24 -22.46 9.93
N PHE A 16 -10.36 -21.61 8.90
CA PHE A 16 -10.59 -20.17 9.08
C PHE A 16 -12.09 -19.79 9.06
N GLY A 17 -13.02 -20.75 8.90
CA GLY A 17 -14.46 -20.50 8.87
C GLY A 17 -14.83 -19.45 7.81
N ILE A 18 -14.37 -19.65 6.57
CA ILE A 18 -14.63 -18.79 5.41
C ILE A 18 -15.17 -19.63 4.24
N ASP A 19 -15.94 -18.98 3.37
CA ASP A 19 -16.47 -19.58 2.15
C ASP A 19 -15.62 -19.24 0.93
N GLY A 20 -14.80 -18.20 1.06
CA GLY A 20 -13.87 -17.77 0.00
C GLY A 20 -12.79 -16.86 0.54
N TYR A 21 -11.77 -16.57 -0.31
CA TYR A 21 -10.65 -15.72 0.02
C TYR A 21 -10.38 -14.70 -1.09
N ALA A 22 -10.20 -13.44 -0.71
CA ALA A 22 -9.98 -12.32 -1.61
C ALA A 22 -8.49 -11.96 -1.69
N ILE A 23 -7.97 -11.79 -2.91
CA ILE A 23 -6.55 -11.58 -3.18
C ILE A 23 -6.41 -10.42 -4.18
N PRO A 24 -5.96 -9.24 -3.76
CA PRO A 24 -5.69 -8.12 -4.64
C PRO A 24 -4.29 -8.25 -5.28
N LYS A 25 -4.02 -7.44 -6.30
CA LYS A 25 -2.72 -7.34 -6.95
C LYS A 25 -1.67 -6.64 -6.08
N ASN A 26 -2.09 -5.66 -5.29
CA ASN A 26 -1.20 -4.85 -4.48
C ASN A 26 -0.60 -5.60 -3.28
N ASP A 27 0.49 -5.04 -2.75
CA ASP A 27 1.10 -5.42 -1.48
C ASP A 27 0.58 -4.58 -0.29
N GLU A 28 1.24 -4.71 0.86
CA GLU A 28 0.93 -4.00 2.11
C GLU A 28 1.16 -2.47 2.02
N PHE A 29 1.77 -1.99 0.95
CA PHE A 29 2.00 -0.57 0.64
C PHE A 29 1.15 -0.08 -0.53
N PHE A 30 0.23 -0.90 -1.02
CA PHE A 30 -0.60 -0.64 -2.19
C PHE A 30 0.21 -0.40 -3.47
N SER A 31 1.42 -1.00 -3.55
CA SER A 31 2.24 -0.93 -4.74
C SER A 31 1.69 -1.83 -5.84
N GLU A 32 1.60 -1.30 -7.06
CA GLU A 32 1.17 -2.02 -8.25
C GLU A 32 2.22 -3.06 -8.70
N TYR A 33 3.50 -2.73 -8.54
CA TYR A 33 4.63 -3.55 -9.01
C TYR A 33 5.39 -4.22 -7.85
N SER A 34 4.64 -4.75 -6.89
CA SER A 34 5.23 -5.40 -5.74
C SER A 34 6.01 -6.67 -6.12
N GLN A 35 7.13 -6.89 -5.44
CA GLN A 35 7.84 -8.17 -5.50
C GLN A 35 7.01 -9.32 -4.90
N LYS A 36 6.13 -9.03 -3.94
CA LYS A 36 5.17 -9.98 -3.36
C LYS A 36 3.88 -10.06 -4.17
N ASP A 37 3.97 -10.56 -5.38
CA ASP A 37 2.81 -10.72 -6.25
C ASP A 37 2.03 -12.00 -5.89
N ARG A 38 1.13 -11.86 -4.92
CA ARG A 38 0.28 -12.95 -4.44
C ARG A 38 -0.76 -13.38 -5.48
N LEU A 39 -1.25 -12.42 -6.27
CA LEU A 39 -2.19 -12.71 -7.35
C LEU A 39 -1.54 -13.59 -8.41
N LYS A 40 -0.33 -13.23 -8.88
CA LYS A 40 0.44 -14.08 -9.79
C LYS A 40 0.72 -15.46 -9.19
N THR A 41 1.03 -15.51 -7.91
CA THR A 41 1.31 -16.78 -7.22
C THR A 41 0.15 -17.77 -7.30
N ILE A 42 -1.10 -17.30 -7.14
CA ILE A 42 -2.28 -18.17 -7.11
C ILE A 42 -2.92 -18.38 -8.49
N SER A 43 -2.76 -17.44 -9.42
CA SER A 43 -3.45 -17.44 -10.71
C SER A 43 -2.53 -17.59 -11.93
N ASN A 44 -1.24 -17.35 -11.83
CA ASN A 44 -0.26 -17.08 -12.88
C ASN A 44 -0.45 -15.76 -13.63
N PHE A 45 -1.49 -15.01 -13.34
CA PHE A 45 -1.74 -13.75 -14.01
C PHE A 45 -0.61 -12.74 -13.75
N THR A 46 0.02 -12.25 -14.82
CA THR A 46 1.18 -11.34 -14.75
C THR A 46 0.85 -9.88 -15.01
N GLY A 47 -0.39 -9.56 -15.42
CA GLY A 47 -0.83 -8.18 -15.64
C GLY A 47 -0.73 -7.31 -14.38
N SER A 48 -0.61 -6.00 -14.52
CA SER A 48 -0.37 -5.08 -13.40
C SER A 48 -1.63 -4.75 -12.58
N ALA A 49 -2.82 -4.96 -13.11
CA ALA A 49 -4.08 -4.70 -12.44
C ALA A 49 -5.00 -5.92 -12.45
N GLY A 50 -5.40 -6.38 -11.28
CA GLY A 50 -6.28 -7.53 -11.13
C GLY A 50 -6.65 -7.83 -9.68
N PHE A 51 -7.63 -8.69 -9.51
CA PHE A 51 -8.18 -9.09 -8.23
C PHE A 51 -8.79 -10.47 -8.33
N ALA A 52 -8.49 -11.37 -7.42
CA ALA A 52 -9.09 -12.70 -7.42
C ALA A 52 -10.00 -12.92 -6.20
N ILE A 53 -11.08 -13.66 -6.43
CA ILE A 53 -11.90 -14.26 -5.38
C ILE A 53 -11.91 -15.76 -5.62
N ILE A 54 -11.38 -16.52 -4.66
CA ILE A 54 -11.35 -17.97 -4.67
C ILE A 54 -12.48 -18.46 -3.78
N LEU A 55 -13.46 -19.16 -4.33
CA LEU A 55 -14.54 -19.83 -3.60
C LEU A 55 -14.29 -21.35 -3.56
N LYS A 56 -15.10 -22.08 -2.81
CA LYS A 56 -15.01 -23.56 -2.75
C LYS A 56 -15.10 -24.19 -4.13
N ASP A 57 -16.09 -23.79 -4.91
CA ASP A 57 -16.41 -24.44 -6.18
C ASP A 57 -15.92 -23.67 -7.41
N GLN A 58 -15.74 -22.36 -7.32
CA GLN A 58 -15.39 -21.49 -8.43
C GLN A 58 -14.32 -20.47 -8.06
N ASN A 59 -13.44 -20.17 -9.00
CA ASN A 59 -12.44 -19.10 -8.85
C ASN A 59 -12.71 -18.01 -9.87
N TYR A 60 -12.70 -16.76 -9.43
CA TYR A 60 -12.91 -15.57 -10.26
C TYR A 60 -11.65 -14.74 -10.31
N LEU A 61 -11.29 -14.26 -11.49
CA LEU A 61 -10.23 -13.29 -11.70
C LEU A 61 -10.82 -12.06 -12.41
N PHE A 62 -10.85 -10.95 -11.68
CA PHE A 62 -11.32 -9.66 -12.18
C PHE A 62 -10.11 -8.89 -12.72
N VAL A 63 -10.16 -8.50 -13.99
CA VAL A 63 -9.08 -7.79 -14.68
C VAL A 63 -9.61 -6.56 -15.42
N ASP A 64 -8.74 -5.59 -15.59
CA ASP A 64 -8.95 -4.45 -16.47
C ASP A 64 -9.10 -4.92 -17.93
N GLY A 65 -9.88 -4.22 -18.74
CA GLY A 65 -10.14 -4.60 -20.13
C GLY A 65 -8.88 -4.77 -21.00
N ARG A 66 -7.78 -4.10 -20.65
CA ARG A 66 -6.47 -4.27 -21.31
C ARG A 66 -5.87 -5.67 -21.14
N TYR A 67 -6.27 -6.40 -20.12
CA TYR A 67 -5.69 -7.68 -19.73
C TYR A 67 -6.59 -8.89 -19.99
N THR A 68 -7.75 -8.73 -20.64
CA THR A 68 -8.72 -9.83 -20.81
C THR A 68 -8.11 -11.01 -21.55
N ILE A 69 -7.48 -10.79 -22.71
CA ILE A 69 -6.85 -11.84 -23.51
C ILE A 69 -5.69 -12.49 -22.75
N GLN A 70 -4.83 -11.68 -22.12
CA GLN A 70 -3.71 -12.18 -21.33
C GLN A 70 -4.19 -13.05 -20.16
N ALA A 71 -5.22 -12.61 -19.44
CA ALA A 71 -5.78 -13.36 -18.32
C ALA A 71 -6.38 -14.70 -18.73
N GLU A 72 -7.07 -14.76 -19.89
CA GLU A 72 -7.55 -16.03 -20.45
C GLU A 72 -6.40 -16.99 -20.77
N MET A 73 -5.35 -16.50 -21.42
CA MET A 73 -4.18 -17.32 -21.77
C MET A 73 -3.44 -17.84 -20.53
N GLU A 74 -3.24 -16.98 -19.52
CA GLU A 74 -2.43 -17.30 -18.34
C GLU A 74 -3.21 -18.06 -17.25
N SER A 75 -4.52 -17.82 -17.12
CA SER A 75 -5.35 -18.22 -15.97
C SER A 75 -6.65 -18.92 -16.33
N GLY A 76 -7.14 -18.83 -17.57
CA GLY A 76 -8.49 -19.23 -17.98
C GLY A 76 -8.86 -20.69 -17.66
N LYS A 77 -7.90 -21.60 -17.61
CA LYS A 77 -8.14 -23.01 -17.22
C LYS A 77 -8.63 -23.17 -15.77
N ASN A 78 -8.29 -22.23 -14.87
CA ASN A 78 -8.56 -22.34 -13.44
C ASN A 78 -9.44 -21.20 -12.91
N PHE A 79 -9.68 -20.16 -13.72
CA PHE A 79 -10.40 -18.95 -13.32
C PHE A 79 -11.42 -18.54 -14.37
N LYS A 80 -12.57 -18.09 -13.92
CA LYS A 80 -13.50 -17.36 -14.76
C LYS A 80 -13.05 -15.89 -14.82
N ILE A 81 -12.67 -15.43 -16.01
CA ILE A 81 -12.18 -14.07 -16.24
C ILE A 81 -13.36 -13.11 -16.34
N ILE A 82 -13.32 -12.01 -15.60
CA ILE A 82 -14.42 -11.04 -15.51
C ILE A 82 -13.84 -9.62 -15.57
N ASP A 83 -14.55 -8.71 -16.24
CA ASP A 83 -14.21 -7.30 -16.24
C ASP A 83 -14.26 -6.72 -14.80
N TYR A 84 -13.21 -5.99 -14.42
CA TYR A 84 -13.06 -5.42 -13.08
C TYR A 84 -14.23 -4.49 -12.68
N ASN A 85 -14.81 -3.79 -13.64
CA ASN A 85 -15.94 -2.88 -13.38
C ASN A 85 -17.19 -3.62 -12.88
N LYS A 86 -17.31 -4.92 -13.15
CA LYS A 86 -18.44 -5.76 -12.71
C LYS A 86 -18.35 -6.18 -11.25
N ILE A 87 -17.20 -5.95 -10.57
CA ILE A 87 -17.00 -6.43 -9.18
C ILE A 87 -17.96 -5.75 -8.18
N ILE A 88 -18.26 -4.46 -8.38
CA ILE A 88 -19.07 -3.65 -7.44
C ILE A 88 -20.52 -4.12 -7.38
N ASN A 89 -21.06 -4.60 -8.50
CA ASN A 89 -22.44 -5.11 -8.62
C ASN A 89 -22.48 -6.62 -8.88
N CYS A 90 -21.45 -7.33 -8.43
CA CYS A 90 -21.30 -8.74 -8.74
C CYS A 90 -22.28 -9.61 -7.96
N ASN A 91 -23.16 -10.31 -8.68
CA ASN A 91 -24.08 -11.29 -8.12
C ASN A 91 -23.46 -12.71 -8.00
N LEU A 92 -22.19 -12.87 -8.37
CA LEU A 92 -21.51 -14.17 -8.44
C LEU A 92 -21.15 -14.74 -7.05
N PHE A 93 -21.15 -13.88 -6.03
CA PHE A 93 -20.92 -14.28 -4.64
C PHE A 93 -21.75 -13.41 -3.69
N LYS A 94 -22.72 -14.03 -3.03
CA LYS A 94 -23.61 -13.37 -2.06
C LYS A 94 -23.80 -14.27 -0.85
N ASN A 95 -24.06 -13.65 0.30
CA ASN A 95 -24.32 -14.33 1.58
C ASN A 95 -23.18 -15.24 2.03
N LEU A 96 -21.95 -14.91 1.62
CA LEU A 96 -20.73 -15.65 1.94
C LEU A 96 -19.90 -14.92 3.00
N THR A 97 -19.10 -15.68 3.74
CA THR A 97 -18.05 -15.16 4.58
C THR A 97 -16.73 -15.15 3.79
N ILE A 98 -16.29 -13.96 3.36
CA ILE A 98 -15.06 -13.79 2.58
C ILE A 98 -13.92 -13.42 3.50
N GLY A 99 -12.89 -14.28 3.52
CA GLY A 99 -11.63 -14.01 4.20
C GLY A 99 -10.77 -13.03 3.40
N LEU A 100 -10.03 -12.18 4.08
CA LEU A 100 -9.04 -11.30 3.47
C LEU A 100 -7.92 -10.93 4.45
N ASP A 101 -6.76 -10.53 3.90
CA ASP A 101 -5.68 -9.96 4.68
C ASP A 101 -5.95 -8.45 4.90
N PRO A 102 -6.16 -7.98 6.13
CA PRO A 102 -6.50 -6.58 6.40
C PRO A 102 -5.37 -5.59 6.04
N ASN A 103 -4.15 -6.06 5.81
CA ASN A 103 -3.05 -5.20 5.34
C ASN A 103 -3.18 -4.81 3.87
N LEU A 104 -3.96 -5.56 3.08
CA LEU A 104 -4.04 -5.42 1.63
C LEU A 104 -5.28 -4.67 1.14
N PHE A 105 -6.19 -4.30 2.04
CA PHE A 105 -7.45 -3.64 1.73
C PHE A 105 -7.64 -2.40 2.58
N THR A 106 -8.26 -1.37 2.00
CA THR A 106 -8.78 -0.23 2.76
C THR A 106 -10.23 -0.49 3.20
N SER A 107 -10.68 0.21 4.23
CA SER A 107 -12.09 0.12 4.68
C SER A 107 -13.08 0.53 3.58
N ASP A 108 -12.70 1.49 2.73
CA ASP A 108 -13.55 1.96 1.63
C ASP A 108 -13.64 0.93 0.49
N GLN A 109 -12.54 0.24 0.17
CA GLN A 109 -12.57 -0.88 -0.79
C GLN A 109 -13.48 -2.01 -0.30
N ILE A 110 -13.37 -2.38 0.97
CA ILE A 110 -14.20 -3.45 1.56
C ILE A 110 -15.68 -3.08 1.52
N LYS A 111 -16.04 -1.86 1.92
CA LYS A 111 -17.42 -1.39 1.86
C LYS A 111 -17.98 -1.44 0.46
N ARG A 112 -17.22 -0.97 -0.52
CA ARG A 112 -17.65 -0.90 -1.91
C ARG A 112 -17.83 -2.27 -2.55
N VAL A 113 -16.92 -3.22 -2.28
CA VAL A 113 -16.87 -4.52 -2.97
C VAL A 113 -17.69 -5.60 -2.26
N PHE A 114 -17.67 -5.65 -0.92
CA PHE A 114 -18.15 -6.82 -0.19
C PHE A 114 -19.35 -6.57 0.71
N LEU A 115 -19.36 -5.46 1.47
CA LEU A 115 -20.30 -5.32 2.61
C LEU A 115 -21.77 -5.21 2.25
N LYS A 116 -22.10 -5.03 0.99
CA LYS A 116 -23.51 -5.02 0.58
C LYS A 116 -24.18 -6.39 0.70
N HIS A 117 -23.42 -7.48 0.46
CA HIS A 117 -23.97 -8.83 0.32
C HIS A 117 -23.18 -9.92 1.04
N ASN A 118 -22.07 -9.62 1.67
CA ASN A 118 -21.18 -10.61 2.25
C ASN A 118 -20.70 -10.20 3.65
N LYS A 119 -20.33 -11.20 4.46
CA LYS A 119 -19.59 -11.00 5.70
C LYS A 119 -18.09 -11.00 5.41
N ILE A 120 -17.33 -10.19 6.12
CA ILE A 120 -15.87 -10.13 6.00
C ILE A 120 -15.24 -10.72 7.24
N LYS A 121 -14.23 -11.58 7.01
CA LYS A 121 -13.38 -12.11 8.07
C LYS A 121 -11.93 -11.68 7.84
N GLU A 122 -11.41 -10.86 8.74
CA GLU A 122 -10.01 -10.46 8.74
C GLU A 122 -9.14 -11.65 9.16
N ILE A 123 -8.11 -11.95 8.35
CA ILE A 123 -7.17 -13.04 8.60
C ILE A 123 -5.78 -12.43 8.72
N GLY A 124 -5.22 -12.44 9.93
CA GLY A 124 -3.97 -11.78 10.26
C GLY A 124 -2.72 -12.37 9.57
N SER A 125 -2.81 -13.62 9.11
CA SER A 125 -1.74 -14.26 8.33
C SER A 125 -2.22 -14.45 6.90
N ASN A 126 -1.53 -13.87 5.92
CA ASN A 126 -1.91 -14.02 4.52
C ASN A 126 -1.88 -15.49 4.09
N LEU A 127 -3.02 -16.02 3.62
CA LEU A 127 -3.14 -17.44 3.29
C LEU A 127 -2.26 -17.85 2.10
N ILE A 128 -1.93 -16.94 1.20
CA ILE A 128 -1.02 -17.21 0.07
C ILE A 128 0.42 -17.33 0.58
N ASP A 129 0.84 -16.48 1.51
CA ASP A 129 2.17 -16.55 2.12
C ASP A 129 2.37 -17.85 2.92
N LEU A 130 1.30 -18.42 3.50
CA LEU A 130 1.35 -19.73 4.18
C LEU A 130 1.55 -20.92 3.24
N ILE A 131 1.18 -20.78 1.96
CA ILE A 131 1.33 -21.86 0.95
C ILE A 131 2.60 -21.65 0.10
N HIS A 132 3.04 -20.42 -0.05
CA HIS A 132 4.17 -20.08 -0.91
C HIS A 132 4.89 -18.83 -0.40
N ASN A 133 5.83 -19.02 0.50
CA ASN A 133 6.67 -17.94 1.04
C ASN A 133 8.07 -17.99 0.42
N LYS A 134 8.24 -17.40 -0.77
CA LYS A 134 9.54 -17.32 -1.46
C LYS A 134 10.04 -15.86 -1.60
N TYR A 135 9.43 -14.92 -0.90
CA TYR A 135 9.80 -13.51 -1.04
C TYR A 135 10.96 -13.15 -0.13
N GLN A 136 12.09 -12.79 -0.71
CA GLN A 136 13.21 -12.22 0.02
C GLN A 136 13.16 -10.69 -0.12
N SER A 137 13.09 -10.00 1.01
CA SER A 137 13.19 -8.54 1.05
C SER A 137 14.62 -8.10 0.69
N GLN A 138 14.77 -7.19 -0.27
CA GLN A 138 16.05 -6.52 -0.49
C GLN A 138 16.27 -5.49 0.63
N LEU A 139 17.36 -5.65 1.40
CA LEU A 139 17.72 -4.75 2.50
C LEU A 139 18.56 -3.54 2.03
N LYS A 140 18.24 -2.96 0.87
CA LYS A 140 18.92 -1.76 0.40
C LYS A 140 18.50 -0.54 1.23
N PRO A 141 19.46 0.30 1.66
CA PRO A 141 19.14 1.47 2.49
C PRO A 141 18.40 2.54 1.68
N PHE A 142 17.58 3.32 2.38
CA PHE A 142 17.01 4.54 1.84
C PHE A 142 18.08 5.59 1.61
N PHE A 143 17.87 6.45 0.64
CA PHE A 143 18.76 7.55 0.33
C PHE A 143 18.00 8.87 0.20
N SER A 144 18.71 9.97 0.45
CA SER A 144 18.16 11.32 0.41
C SER A 144 18.41 11.98 -0.92
N LEU A 145 17.46 12.79 -1.36
CA LEU A 145 17.64 13.71 -2.47
C LEU A 145 18.14 15.06 -1.97
N ASN A 146 19.11 15.64 -2.68
CA ASN A 146 19.66 16.96 -2.39
C ASN A 146 18.66 18.07 -2.66
N LYS A 147 18.86 19.23 -1.99
CA LYS A 147 18.00 20.41 -2.17
C LYS A 147 18.01 20.88 -3.64
N ASP A 148 19.12 20.74 -4.33
CA ASP A 148 19.28 21.13 -5.73
C ASP A 148 18.49 20.24 -6.71
N ILE A 149 17.92 19.13 -6.23
CA ILE A 149 17.02 18.26 -6.99
C ILE A 149 15.55 18.55 -6.65
N VAL A 150 15.27 18.74 -5.36
CA VAL A 150 13.88 18.80 -4.87
C VAL A 150 13.34 20.23 -4.68
N GLY A 151 14.19 21.24 -4.66
CA GLY A 151 13.85 22.66 -4.53
C GLY A 151 13.32 23.11 -3.16
N GLU A 152 12.56 22.27 -2.46
CA GLU A 152 12.00 22.57 -1.15
C GLU A 152 12.48 21.58 -0.08
N SER A 153 12.96 22.10 1.06
CA SER A 153 13.44 21.25 2.15
C SER A 153 12.30 20.49 2.83
N HIS A 154 12.59 19.30 3.35
CA HIS A 154 11.63 18.52 4.11
C HIS A 154 11.09 19.26 5.35
N LEU A 155 11.89 20.12 5.97
CA LEU A 155 11.46 20.91 7.14
C LEU A 155 10.34 21.88 6.79
N ILE A 156 10.42 22.54 5.62
CA ILE A 156 9.36 23.44 5.15
C ILE A 156 8.08 22.64 4.87
N LYS A 157 8.20 21.50 4.21
CA LYS A 157 7.07 20.61 3.93
C LYS A 157 6.40 20.12 5.23
N ILE A 158 7.18 19.69 6.22
CA ILE A 158 6.69 19.26 7.53
C ILE A 158 5.94 20.42 8.22
N LYS A 159 6.45 21.65 8.15
CA LYS A 159 5.76 22.82 8.73
C LYS A 159 4.36 23.01 8.13
N LYS A 160 4.20 22.82 6.82
CA LYS A 160 2.89 22.85 6.14
C LYS A 160 1.95 21.77 6.68
N ILE A 161 2.45 20.54 6.89
CA ILE A 161 1.67 19.44 7.47
C ILE A 161 1.24 19.74 8.91
N ILE A 162 2.12 20.29 9.74
CA ILE A 162 1.77 20.66 11.11
C ILE A 162 0.65 21.71 11.14
N ASN A 163 0.71 22.70 10.25
CA ASN A 163 -0.35 23.68 10.11
C ASN A 163 -1.68 23.04 9.71
N PHE A 164 -1.64 22.03 8.81
CA PHE A 164 -2.83 21.27 8.44
C PHE A 164 -3.40 20.48 9.63
N ILE A 165 -2.55 19.79 10.42
CA ILE A 165 -2.98 19.07 11.63
C ILE A 165 -3.69 20.02 12.60
N LYS A 166 -3.08 21.17 12.89
CA LYS A 166 -3.64 22.20 13.79
C LYS A 166 -4.96 22.78 13.30
N LYS A 167 -5.04 23.12 12.00
CA LYS A 167 -6.27 23.62 11.36
C LYS A 167 -7.45 22.63 11.49
N ASN A 168 -7.16 21.33 11.50
CA ASN A 168 -8.16 20.28 11.67
C ASN A 168 -8.42 19.90 13.15
N LYS A 169 -7.88 20.67 14.11
CA LYS A 169 -8.01 20.41 15.55
C LYS A 169 -7.67 18.93 15.89
N SER A 170 -6.60 18.42 15.25
CA SER A 170 -6.08 17.08 15.44
C SER A 170 -4.71 17.13 16.09
N HIS A 171 -4.29 16.00 16.69
CA HIS A 171 -2.99 15.89 17.36
C HIS A 171 -1.98 15.17 16.49
N TYR A 172 -2.46 14.31 15.55
CA TYR A 172 -1.62 13.48 14.70
C TYR A 172 -2.15 13.41 13.27
N LEU A 173 -1.24 13.16 12.34
CA LEU A 173 -1.53 12.66 10.99
C LEU A 173 -0.76 11.37 10.78
N PHE A 174 -1.43 10.32 10.33
CA PHE A 174 -0.81 9.07 9.88
C PHE A 174 -0.78 9.05 8.35
N ILE A 175 0.42 9.02 7.78
CA ILE A 175 0.67 8.95 6.34
C ILE A 175 0.99 7.51 6.00
N SER A 176 0.05 6.83 5.37
CA SER A 176 0.15 5.43 4.98
C SER A 176 0.74 5.23 3.59
N ALA A 177 0.59 6.21 2.70
CA ALA A 177 1.10 6.19 1.33
C ALA A 177 2.61 6.42 1.29
N PRO A 178 3.43 5.43 0.88
CA PRO A 178 4.89 5.54 0.92
C PRO A 178 5.44 6.60 -0.03
N GLU A 179 4.79 6.84 -1.17
CA GLU A 179 5.15 7.91 -2.10
C GLU A 179 4.96 9.32 -1.50
N ASN A 180 3.99 9.47 -0.58
CA ASN A 180 3.77 10.71 0.14
C ASN A 180 4.85 10.92 1.20
N VAL A 181 5.25 9.86 1.91
CA VAL A 181 6.40 9.90 2.83
C VAL A 181 7.68 10.24 2.08
N ALA A 182 7.91 9.60 0.92
CA ALA A 182 9.07 9.84 0.07
C ALA A 182 9.19 11.31 -0.36
N TRP A 183 8.08 11.90 -0.82
CA TRP A 183 8.04 13.31 -1.21
C TRP A 183 8.22 14.25 -0.01
N LEU A 184 7.57 13.97 1.11
CA LEU A 184 7.61 14.82 2.29
C LEU A 184 9.01 14.89 2.89
N LEU A 185 9.69 13.74 3.03
CA LEU A 185 11.02 13.65 3.62
C LEU A 185 12.16 13.83 2.61
N ASN A 186 11.86 13.99 1.32
CA ASN A 186 12.85 14.01 0.24
C ASN A 186 13.75 12.78 0.27
N ILE A 187 13.16 11.59 0.38
CA ILE A 187 13.86 10.30 0.40
C ILE A 187 13.41 9.40 -0.73
N ARG A 188 14.25 8.42 -1.06
CA ARG A 188 13.97 7.37 -2.03
C ARG A 188 14.42 6.03 -1.48
N GLY A 189 13.96 4.95 -2.11
CA GLY A 189 14.31 3.57 -1.76
C GLY A 189 14.40 2.67 -2.97
N HIS A 190 14.73 1.41 -2.75
CA HIS A 190 14.86 0.38 -3.78
C HIS A 190 13.92 -0.79 -3.51
N ASP A 191 12.81 -0.54 -2.83
CA ASP A 191 11.86 -1.59 -2.42
C ASP A 191 10.98 -2.09 -3.59
N ASN A 192 10.78 -1.24 -4.59
CA ASN A 192 10.03 -1.57 -5.79
C ASN A 192 10.96 -1.59 -7.01
N PRO A 193 10.80 -2.56 -7.94
CA PRO A 193 11.71 -2.72 -9.07
C PRO A 193 11.68 -1.54 -10.06
N ASN A 194 10.52 -0.92 -10.24
CA ASN A 194 10.29 0.11 -11.26
C ASN A 194 10.01 1.50 -10.67
N SER A 195 10.18 1.66 -9.36
CA SER A 195 9.87 2.93 -8.69
C SER A 195 10.78 3.12 -7.47
N PRO A 196 11.40 4.31 -7.33
CA PRO A 196 12.32 4.58 -6.20
C PRO A 196 11.58 4.95 -4.91
N ILE A 197 10.45 4.31 -4.64
CA ILE A 197 9.62 4.57 -3.46
C ILE A 197 10.04 3.66 -2.31
N PRO A 198 10.38 4.22 -1.11
CA PRO A 198 10.73 3.45 0.07
C PRO A 198 9.48 2.88 0.74
N ASN A 199 9.48 1.60 1.09
CA ASN A 199 8.41 0.97 1.83
C ASN A 199 8.43 1.40 3.31
N CYS A 200 7.76 2.48 3.60
CA CYS A 200 7.66 3.06 4.94
C CYS A 200 6.33 3.79 5.13
N ARG A 201 6.01 4.07 6.40
CA ARG A 201 4.88 4.93 6.80
C ARG A 201 5.39 5.99 7.76
N LEU A 202 4.61 7.04 7.98
CA LEU A 202 5.02 8.13 8.84
C LEU A 202 3.86 8.57 9.73
N MET A 203 4.16 8.87 10.98
CA MET A 203 3.24 9.59 11.86
C MET A 203 3.87 10.92 12.26
N ILE A 204 3.10 11.99 12.21
CA ILE A 204 3.50 13.34 12.59
C ILE A 204 2.55 13.85 13.65
N ASN A 205 3.08 14.49 14.70
CA ASN A 205 2.25 15.18 15.68
C ASN A 205 2.27 16.71 15.51
N ASP A 206 1.37 17.39 16.20
CA ASP A 206 1.22 18.86 16.22
C ASP A 206 2.40 19.58 16.88
N ARG A 207 3.30 18.83 17.58
CA ARG A 207 4.52 19.31 18.26
C ARG A 207 5.79 19.17 17.44
N LYS A 208 5.68 18.91 16.14
CA LYS A 208 6.79 18.76 15.18
C LYS A 208 7.58 17.44 15.32
N GLU A 209 7.09 16.48 16.08
CA GLU A 209 7.73 15.16 16.12
C GLU A 209 7.25 14.32 14.94
N ILE A 210 8.19 13.66 14.30
CA ILE A 210 7.96 12.75 13.18
C ILE A 210 8.44 11.35 13.58
N PHE A 211 7.62 10.34 13.35
CA PHE A 211 7.92 8.94 13.67
C PHE A 211 7.86 8.15 12.38
N LEU A 212 9.03 7.70 11.91
CA LEU A 212 9.15 6.89 10.70
C LEU A 212 8.99 5.43 11.06
N ILE A 213 8.03 4.76 10.42
CA ILE A 213 7.72 3.35 10.61
C ILE A 213 8.33 2.59 9.43
N SER A 214 9.45 1.91 9.67
CA SER A 214 10.22 1.17 8.65
C SER A 214 11.15 0.16 9.31
N GLU A 215 11.62 -0.81 8.51
CA GLU A 215 12.74 -1.67 8.90
C GLU A 215 13.96 -0.82 9.26
N ILE A 216 14.52 -1.04 10.45
CA ILE A 216 15.61 -0.22 11.01
C ILE A 216 16.81 -0.14 10.05
N ASN A 217 17.20 -1.27 9.45
CA ASN A 217 18.38 -1.33 8.58
C ASN A 217 18.23 -0.49 7.31
N LYS A 218 17.02 -0.35 6.77
CA LYS A 218 16.76 0.48 5.58
C LYS A 218 16.86 1.98 5.88
N ALA A 219 16.48 2.41 7.07
CA ALA A 219 16.38 3.82 7.43
C ALA A 219 17.58 4.38 8.22
N LYS A 220 18.61 3.58 8.52
CA LYS A 220 19.79 4.00 9.31
C LYS A 220 20.50 5.26 8.78
N ASN A 221 20.58 5.42 7.46
CA ASN A 221 21.22 6.58 6.86
C ASN A 221 20.49 7.89 7.19
N LEU A 222 19.16 7.85 7.34
CA LEU A 222 18.36 9.04 7.66
C LEU A 222 18.64 9.57 9.07
N ILE A 223 19.11 8.71 9.98
CA ILE A 223 19.58 9.11 11.32
C ILE A 223 20.90 9.88 11.20
N LYS A 224 21.86 9.35 10.43
CA LYS A 224 23.16 10.01 10.17
C LYS A 224 22.96 11.38 9.52
N GLU A 225 22.01 11.50 8.62
CA GLU A 225 21.64 12.74 7.93
C GLU A 225 20.75 13.68 8.78
N LYS A 226 20.49 13.33 10.04
CA LYS A 226 19.66 14.10 10.99
C LYS A 226 18.23 14.38 10.49
N LYS A 227 17.70 13.59 9.56
CA LYS A 227 16.30 13.68 9.11
C LYS A 227 15.33 13.07 10.11
N ILE A 228 15.76 11.99 10.77
CA ILE A 228 14.98 11.28 11.80
C ILE A 228 15.86 11.10 13.04
N LYS A 229 15.31 11.34 14.22
CA LYS A 229 15.99 10.98 15.48
C LYS A 229 15.94 9.46 15.67
N LYS A 230 16.97 8.88 16.29
CA LYS A 230 17.07 7.42 16.51
C LYS A 230 15.83 6.85 17.23
N GLN A 231 15.36 7.52 18.29
CA GLN A 231 14.15 7.10 19.05
C GLN A 231 12.84 7.25 18.27
N ASN A 232 12.84 7.98 17.16
CA ASN A 232 11.67 8.19 16.32
C ASN A 232 11.63 7.28 15.08
N LEU A 233 12.62 6.38 14.94
CA LEU A 233 12.60 5.31 13.95
C LEU A 233 11.98 4.07 14.60
N ILE A 234 10.80 3.68 14.14
CA ILE A 234 9.98 2.63 14.74
C ILE A 234 10.01 1.41 13.82
N ASP A 235 10.49 0.28 14.36
CA ASP A 235 10.34 -0.99 13.66
C ASP A 235 8.85 -1.37 13.59
N PRO A 236 8.33 -1.81 12.45
CA PRO A 236 6.93 -2.25 12.33
C PRO A 236 6.52 -3.29 13.38
N LYS A 237 7.42 -4.15 13.82
CA LYS A 237 7.19 -5.15 14.87
C LYS A 237 6.90 -4.51 16.23
N ASN A 238 7.46 -3.34 16.49
CA ASN A 238 7.33 -2.60 17.75
C ASN A 238 6.23 -1.53 17.70
N LEU A 239 5.52 -1.40 16.58
CA LEU A 239 4.53 -0.35 16.38
C LEU A 239 3.42 -0.37 17.45
N TYR A 240 2.91 -1.55 17.81
CA TYR A 240 1.88 -1.68 18.85
C TYR A 240 2.36 -1.11 20.19
N GLN A 241 3.57 -1.49 20.63
CA GLN A 241 4.16 -1.00 21.86
C GLN A 241 4.39 0.51 21.81
N PHE A 242 4.91 1.02 20.70
CA PHE A 242 5.10 2.45 20.48
C PHE A 242 3.77 3.22 20.60
N LEU A 243 2.72 2.77 19.93
CA LEU A 243 1.40 3.41 20.00
C LEU A 243 0.84 3.44 21.43
N ASN A 244 1.07 2.41 22.23
CA ASN A 244 0.63 2.38 23.63
C ASN A 244 1.32 3.43 24.49
N ASN A 245 2.55 3.82 24.17
CA ASN A 245 3.36 4.76 24.97
C ASN A 245 3.13 6.23 24.60
N ILE A 246 2.53 6.55 23.44
CA ILE A 246 2.24 7.93 23.07
C ILE A 246 0.89 8.41 23.61
N LYS A 247 0.69 9.73 23.68
CA LYS A 247 -0.55 10.31 24.21
C LYS A 247 -1.75 9.99 23.33
N LYS A 248 -2.89 9.73 23.96
CA LYS A 248 -4.19 9.65 23.26
C LYS A 248 -4.52 10.99 22.59
N GLY A 249 -5.37 10.93 21.57
CA GLY A 249 -5.80 12.13 20.88
C GLY A 249 -6.58 11.85 19.62
N LYS A 250 -6.73 12.87 18.78
CA LYS A 250 -7.36 12.77 17.47
C LYS A 250 -6.29 12.58 16.40
N ILE A 251 -6.45 11.61 15.54
CA ILE A 251 -5.54 11.30 14.44
C ILE A 251 -6.25 11.37 13.10
N ILE A 252 -5.63 12.03 12.13
CA ILE A 252 -6.10 12.06 10.75
C ILE A 252 -5.55 10.83 10.02
N ILE A 253 -6.42 10.13 9.29
CA ILE A 253 -6.08 9.04 8.38
C ILE A 253 -6.76 9.26 7.03
N ASP A 254 -6.11 8.81 5.95
CA ASP A 254 -6.72 8.75 4.63
C ASP A 254 -7.22 7.33 4.35
N THR A 255 -8.53 7.16 4.23
CA THR A 255 -9.18 5.85 4.01
C THR A 255 -8.92 5.27 2.62
N GLN A 256 -8.36 6.05 1.70
CA GLN A 256 -7.97 5.55 0.38
C GLN A 256 -6.60 4.86 0.37
N SER A 257 -5.73 5.18 1.32
CA SER A 257 -4.37 4.61 1.42
C SER A 257 -4.09 3.88 2.74
N CYS A 258 -4.88 4.13 3.79
CA CYS A 258 -4.74 3.46 5.07
C CYS A 258 -5.40 2.08 5.02
N SER A 259 -4.62 1.00 5.19
CA SER A 259 -5.19 -0.34 5.23
C SER A 259 -6.09 -0.54 6.46
N LEU A 260 -7.03 -1.48 6.35
CA LEU A 260 -7.93 -1.85 7.45
C LEU A 260 -7.16 -2.24 8.70
N PHE A 261 -6.04 -2.94 8.57
CA PHE A 261 -5.16 -3.29 9.69
C PHE A 261 -4.71 -2.04 10.47
N TYR A 262 -4.16 -1.03 9.77
CA TYR A 262 -3.69 0.19 10.43
C TYR A 262 -4.85 1.04 10.94
N GLU A 263 -5.96 1.12 10.21
CA GLU A 263 -7.16 1.81 10.70
C GLU A 263 -7.65 1.19 12.02
N ASN A 264 -7.77 -0.14 12.09
CA ASN A 264 -8.20 -0.85 13.31
C ASN A 264 -7.18 -0.70 14.45
N LEU A 265 -5.88 -0.77 14.14
CA LEU A 265 -4.82 -0.57 15.13
C LEU A 265 -4.87 0.83 15.75
N LEU A 266 -4.99 1.86 14.92
CA LEU A 266 -5.06 3.26 15.37
C LEU A 266 -6.35 3.56 16.14
N ARG A 267 -7.47 2.97 15.73
CA ARG A 267 -8.78 3.13 16.40
C ARG A 267 -8.78 2.68 17.86
N LYS A 268 -7.94 1.71 18.22
CA LYS A 268 -7.81 1.25 19.61
C LYS A 268 -7.30 2.33 20.56
N LYS A 269 -6.57 3.32 20.04
CA LYS A 269 -5.91 4.37 20.86
C LYS A 269 -6.42 5.76 20.57
N PHE A 270 -6.82 6.06 19.33
CA PHE A 270 -7.12 7.40 18.85
C PHE A 270 -8.57 7.54 18.38
N SER A 271 -9.09 8.76 18.50
CA SER A 271 -10.28 9.18 17.77
C SER A 271 -9.90 9.46 16.31
N LEU A 272 -10.45 8.71 15.35
CA LEU A 272 -10.09 8.81 13.95
C LEU A 272 -10.84 9.96 13.27
N LEU A 273 -10.12 10.82 12.58
CA LEU A 273 -10.65 11.79 11.63
C LEU A 273 -10.29 11.32 10.22
N ARG A 274 -11.28 10.87 9.45
CA ARG A 274 -11.10 10.45 8.06
C ARG A 274 -11.05 11.67 7.17
N LYS A 275 -9.90 11.89 6.53
CA LYS A 275 -9.66 13.01 5.63
C LYS A 275 -8.55 12.66 4.66
N GLN A 276 -8.68 13.13 3.43
CA GLN A 276 -7.65 12.94 2.41
C GLN A 276 -6.29 13.47 2.88
N ASP A 277 -5.22 12.72 2.60
CA ASP A 277 -3.85 13.14 2.88
C ASP A 277 -3.52 14.42 2.08
N PRO A 278 -3.19 15.54 2.76
CA PRO A 278 -2.93 16.82 2.10
C PRO A 278 -1.72 16.76 1.16
N ILE A 279 -0.85 15.77 1.31
CA ILE A 279 0.37 15.64 0.51
C ILE A 279 0.02 15.35 -0.96
N TYR A 280 -1.08 14.67 -1.26
CA TYR A 280 -1.51 14.44 -2.65
C TYR A 280 -1.64 15.75 -3.42
N LEU A 281 -2.33 16.74 -2.83
CA LEU A 281 -2.44 18.07 -3.44
C LEU A 281 -1.10 18.83 -3.43
N MET A 282 -0.35 18.78 -2.32
CA MET A 282 0.92 19.48 -2.20
C MET A 282 1.95 19.02 -3.22
N LYS A 283 2.07 17.72 -3.49
CA LYS A 283 3.02 17.17 -4.46
C LYS A 283 2.56 17.34 -5.92
N SER A 284 1.26 17.55 -6.15
CA SER A 284 0.75 17.80 -7.51
C SER A 284 1.16 19.19 -8.02
N ILE A 285 1.34 20.16 -7.13
CA ILE A 285 1.78 21.52 -7.46
C ILE A 285 3.32 21.56 -7.41
N LYS A 286 3.95 21.53 -8.58
CA LYS A 286 5.41 21.46 -8.71
C LYS A 286 6.06 22.81 -8.44
N ASN A 287 7.18 22.83 -7.72
CA ASN A 287 8.02 24.02 -7.61
C ASN A 287 8.86 24.24 -8.90
N LYS A 288 9.49 25.41 -9.04
CA LYS A 288 10.25 25.78 -10.23
C LYS A 288 11.35 24.78 -10.59
N LEU A 289 12.03 24.21 -9.58
CA LEU A 289 13.10 23.24 -9.82
C LEU A 289 12.57 21.88 -10.23
N GLU A 290 11.48 21.41 -9.62
CA GLU A 290 10.77 20.19 -10.04
C GLU A 290 10.28 20.30 -11.49
N ILE A 291 9.77 21.47 -11.90
CA ILE A 291 9.36 21.74 -13.31
C ILE A 291 10.57 21.66 -14.24
N LYS A 292 11.67 22.35 -13.89
CA LYS A 292 12.91 22.32 -14.70
C LYS A 292 13.44 20.92 -14.88
N ASN A 293 13.50 20.14 -13.79
CA ASN A 293 14.00 18.77 -13.83
C ASN A 293 13.08 17.86 -14.66
N MET A 294 11.77 18.06 -14.58
CA MET A 294 10.80 17.32 -15.38
C MET A 294 10.99 17.62 -16.89
N ILE A 295 11.16 18.89 -17.28
CA ILE A 295 11.44 19.27 -18.67
C ILE A 295 12.73 18.59 -19.15
N ASN A 296 13.82 18.64 -18.35
CA ASN A 296 15.08 17.99 -18.72
C ASN A 296 14.94 16.47 -18.87
N SER A 297 14.19 15.81 -18.00
CA SER A 297 13.91 14.37 -18.11
C SER A 297 13.16 14.04 -19.40
N HIS A 298 12.12 14.82 -19.74
CA HIS A 298 11.36 14.60 -20.97
C HIS A 298 12.19 14.82 -22.25
N ILE A 299 13.14 15.78 -22.21
CA ILE A 299 14.09 15.96 -23.34
C ILE A 299 14.96 14.72 -23.50
N SER A 300 15.51 14.20 -22.38
CA SER A 300 16.35 12.99 -22.40
C SER A 300 15.58 11.75 -22.87
N ASP A 301 14.36 11.56 -22.38
CA ASP A 301 13.47 10.47 -22.78
C ASP A 301 13.10 10.58 -24.27
N GLY A 302 12.77 11.79 -24.76
CA GLY A 302 12.47 12.03 -26.17
C GLY A 302 13.64 11.70 -27.08
N VAL A 303 14.87 12.07 -26.70
CA VAL A 303 16.09 11.69 -27.44
C VAL A 303 16.29 10.18 -27.47
N ALA A 304 16.09 9.50 -26.33
CA ALA A 304 16.23 8.05 -26.25
C ALA A 304 15.19 7.34 -27.14
N LEU A 305 13.93 7.76 -27.07
CA LEU A 305 12.86 7.21 -27.90
C LEU A 305 13.12 7.43 -29.40
N THR A 306 13.53 8.65 -29.80
CA THR A 306 13.85 8.95 -31.19
C THR A 306 15.01 8.12 -31.74
N LYS A 307 16.03 7.82 -30.90
CA LYS A 307 17.14 6.94 -31.30
C LYS A 307 16.73 5.47 -31.39
N PHE A 308 15.73 5.06 -30.63
CA PHE A 308 15.21 3.69 -30.67
C PHE A 308 14.35 3.42 -31.89
N LEU A 309 13.53 4.40 -32.34
CA LEU A 309 12.69 4.30 -33.53
C LEU A 309 13.53 4.39 -34.82
#